data_a3dc05ee8593b870a21b10d374f91c75
#
_entry.id   a3dc05ee8593b870a21b10d374f91c75
#
_cell.length_a   1.000
_cell.length_b   1.000
_cell.length_c   1.000
_cell.angle_alpha   90.00
_cell.angle_beta   90.00
_cell.angle_gamma   90.00
#
_symmetry.space_group_name_H-M   'P 1'
#
loop_
_entity.id
_entity.type
_entity.pdbx_description
1 polymer ?
#
loop_
_entity_poly.entity_id
_entity_poly.type
_entity_poly.pdbx_seq_one_letter_code
_entity_poly.pdbx_strand_id
1 'polypeptide(L)'
;MLAGCASVDYSVVEPALYEGAIEELQQELRENPDSAEARRSLGLIYLRTGAFRDARTELQAAYDGGVEDPEALFSLGLAHERSGEQRAAIEAYRRYTDLPRTSRYREPMQGRYLLLARQVARAQVRRALAAEATLTDQAPARHVVGVVPLSYQGREPRFEPLGEGLAEMIAIDLAQVQQLRVVERVRLDAVLDELELGASDVVAVASAPRTGRLLGAGRLVAGTYDVLDEETLRLDAALWEMAEAEEPGVESRTDALEQLFAMQKQLVFSLIERMGIRLTAEERARIGEVPTDDLEAFLEFARGLAFERQGQYTEAAQAFSRAAVQDPSFAQATEAQARAQGMQTATGDAASFQRTTLVPAVGPAPIGAAPLSRRLQELSIGLGADDVPGDPDERRPAPEVSDEPPRLPDPPPPPSN
;
A
#
# COMPACT_ATOMS: atom_id res chain seq x y z
N MET A 1 -4.08 -7.69 -27.98
CA MET A 1 -3.91 -9.01 -27.35
C MET A 1 -4.32 -8.86 -25.92
N LEU A 2 -5.41 -9.49 -25.51
CA LEU A 2 -5.89 -9.48 -24.12
C LEU A 2 -4.89 -10.29 -23.30
N ALA A 3 -4.03 -9.60 -22.54
CA ALA A 3 -3.24 -10.24 -21.50
C ALA A 3 -4.25 -10.77 -20.47
N GLY A 4 -4.38 -12.10 -20.42
CA GLY A 4 -5.25 -12.77 -19.49
C GLY A 4 -4.89 -12.38 -18.07
N CYS A 5 -5.88 -11.94 -17.30
CA CYS A 5 -5.80 -11.93 -15.86
C CYS A 5 -5.36 -13.33 -15.44
N ALA A 6 -4.15 -13.45 -14.90
CA ALA A 6 -3.71 -14.68 -14.28
C ALA A 6 -4.73 -15.00 -13.19
N SER A 7 -5.60 -15.96 -13.48
CA SER A 7 -6.53 -16.50 -12.50
C SER A 7 -5.67 -17.15 -11.42
N VAL A 8 -5.69 -16.58 -10.25
CA VAL A 8 -5.08 -17.18 -9.07
C VAL A 8 -5.83 -18.47 -8.81
N ASP A 9 -5.22 -19.60 -9.17
CA ASP A 9 -5.79 -20.92 -8.95
C ASP A 9 -5.55 -21.31 -7.50
N TYR A 10 -6.50 -20.95 -6.65
CA TYR A 10 -6.58 -21.47 -5.30
C TYR A 10 -7.09 -22.91 -5.43
N SER A 11 -6.22 -23.89 -5.24
CA SER A 11 -6.62 -25.30 -5.27
C SER A 11 -7.74 -25.55 -4.25
N VAL A 12 -8.96 -25.61 -4.77
CA VAL A 12 -10.14 -25.97 -3.99
C VAL A 12 -10.03 -27.46 -3.66
N VAL A 13 -10.15 -27.79 -2.38
CA VAL A 13 -10.15 -29.18 -1.91
C VAL A 13 -11.55 -29.76 -2.12
N GLU A 14 -11.63 -31.05 -2.47
CA GLU A 14 -12.92 -31.69 -2.67
C GLU A 14 -13.83 -31.56 -1.44
N PRO A 15 -15.07 -31.03 -1.58
CA PRO A 15 -16.01 -30.84 -0.48
C PRO A 15 -16.24 -32.09 0.36
N ALA A 16 -16.26 -33.26 -0.27
CA ALA A 16 -16.47 -34.55 0.38
C ALA A 16 -15.50 -34.83 1.56
N LEU A 17 -14.31 -34.21 1.55
CA LEU A 17 -13.36 -34.37 2.66
C LEU A 17 -13.80 -33.65 3.94
N TYR A 18 -14.72 -32.71 3.83
CA TYR A 18 -15.19 -31.88 4.94
C TYR A 18 -16.67 -32.07 5.28
N GLU A 19 -17.42 -32.95 4.59
CA GLU A 19 -18.86 -33.12 4.81
C GLU A 19 -19.22 -33.39 6.28
N GLY A 20 -18.55 -34.33 6.93
CA GLY A 20 -18.77 -34.62 8.35
C GLY A 20 -18.47 -33.43 9.26
N ALA A 21 -17.40 -32.68 8.98
CA ALA A 21 -17.06 -31.50 9.75
C ALA A 21 -18.07 -30.35 9.59
N ILE A 22 -18.59 -30.20 8.38
CA ILE A 22 -19.63 -29.19 8.09
C ILE A 22 -20.89 -29.56 8.85
N GLU A 23 -21.30 -30.85 8.84
CA GLU A 23 -22.49 -31.32 9.55
C GLU A 23 -22.36 -31.12 11.07
N GLU A 24 -21.22 -31.45 11.67
CA GLU A 24 -20.93 -31.27 13.10
C GLU A 24 -21.00 -29.79 13.49
N LEU A 25 -20.33 -28.90 12.74
CA LEU A 25 -20.33 -27.46 13.00
C LEU A 25 -21.72 -26.85 12.82
N GLN A 26 -22.45 -27.29 11.81
CA GLN A 26 -23.84 -26.86 11.61
C GLN A 26 -24.76 -27.35 12.73
N GLN A 27 -24.52 -28.54 13.30
CA GLN A 27 -25.25 -29.02 14.48
C GLN A 27 -24.92 -28.16 15.70
N GLU A 28 -23.64 -27.86 15.94
CA GLU A 28 -23.21 -26.95 17.00
C GLU A 28 -23.89 -25.60 16.89
N LEU A 29 -23.96 -25.02 15.67
CA LEU A 29 -24.64 -23.74 15.45
C LEU A 29 -26.18 -23.82 15.62
N ARG A 30 -26.79 -24.99 15.44
CA ARG A 30 -28.21 -25.16 15.79
C ARG A 30 -28.43 -25.17 17.30
N GLU A 31 -27.47 -25.68 18.08
CA GLU A 31 -27.54 -25.77 19.56
C GLU A 31 -27.06 -24.43 20.20
N ASN A 32 -26.04 -23.81 19.59
CA ASN A 32 -25.49 -22.52 20.01
C ASN A 32 -25.32 -21.59 18.80
N PRO A 33 -26.37 -20.86 18.40
CA PRO A 33 -26.33 -19.98 17.23
C PRO A 33 -25.30 -18.85 17.30
N ASP A 34 -24.86 -18.48 18.51
CA ASP A 34 -23.89 -17.39 18.74
C ASP A 34 -22.45 -17.88 18.89
N SER A 35 -22.17 -19.18 18.62
CA SER A 35 -20.80 -19.72 18.62
C SER A 35 -19.97 -19.10 17.49
N ALA A 36 -19.22 -18.06 17.83
CA ALA A 36 -18.35 -17.36 16.90
C ALA A 36 -17.20 -18.28 16.41
N GLU A 37 -16.72 -19.19 17.26
CA GLU A 37 -15.69 -20.17 16.91
C GLU A 37 -16.19 -21.24 15.92
N ALA A 38 -17.41 -21.72 16.08
CA ALA A 38 -18.02 -22.64 15.14
C ALA A 38 -18.22 -21.97 13.77
N ARG A 39 -18.67 -20.71 13.76
CA ARG A 39 -18.80 -19.90 12.53
C ARG A 39 -17.45 -19.68 11.85
N ARG A 40 -16.41 -19.33 12.62
CA ARG A 40 -15.04 -19.20 12.12
C ARG A 40 -14.60 -20.50 11.43
N SER A 41 -14.72 -21.62 12.12
CA SER A 41 -14.30 -22.93 11.62
C SER A 41 -15.06 -23.32 10.34
N LEU A 42 -16.37 -23.12 10.33
CA LEU A 42 -17.23 -23.39 9.19
C LEU A 42 -16.86 -22.50 7.98
N GLY A 43 -16.63 -21.22 8.24
CA GLY A 43 -16.22 -20.25 7.22
C GLY A 43 -14.86 -20.59 6.58
N LEU A 44 -13.88 -21.05 7.38
CA LEU A 44 -12.59 -21.52 6.87
C LEU A 44 -12.75 -22.78 5.99
N ILE A 45 -13.63 -23.71 6.37
CA ILE A 45 -13.94 -24.88 5.56
C ILE A 45 -14.60 -24.48 4.25
N TYR A 46 -15.60 -23.61 4.29
CA TYR A 46 -16.26 -23.11 3.09
C TYR A 46 -15.31 -22.38 2.13
N LEU A 47 -14.35 -21.62 2.66
CA LEU A 47 -13.33 -21.01 1.82
C LEU A 47 -12.49 -22.05 1.09
N ARG A 48 -12.07 -23.12 1.78
CA ARG A 48 -11.29 -24.21 1.21
C ARG A 48 -12.05 -25.04 0.18
N THR A 49 -13.36 -25.23 0.37
CA THR A 49 -14.22 -25.97 -0.54
C THR A 49 -14.78 -25.12 -1.69
N GLY A 50 -14.39 -23.84 -1.77
CA GLY A 50 -14.81 -22.93 -2.84
C GLY A 50 -16.22 -22.34 -2.66
N ALA A 51 -16.87 -22.61 -1.53
CA ALA A 51 -18.17 -22.03 -1.18
C ALA A 51 -17.98 -20.59 -0.66
N PHE A 52 -17.46 -19.68 -1.50
CA PHE A 52 -16.98 -18.35 -1.07
C PHE A 52 -18.06 -17.47 -0.45
N ARG A 53 -19.32 -17.58 -0.91
CA ARG A 53 -20.44 -16.80 -0.34
C ARG A 53 -20.77 -17.26 1.07
N ASP A 54 -20.75 -18.57 1.30
CA ASP A 54 -21.03 -19.15 2.62
C ASP A 54 -19.84 -18.87 3.55
N ALA A 55 -18.61 -19.01 3.04
CA ALA A 55 -17.40 -18.62 3.76
C ALA A 55 -17.47 -17.17 4.27
N ARG A 56 -17.82 -16.23 3.39
CA ARG A 56 -17.99 -14.82 3.75
C ARG A 56 -19.03 -14.65 4.85
N THR A 57 -20.18 -15.29 4.71
CA THR A 57 -21.28 -15.15 5.68
C THR A 57 -20.87 -15.61 7.06
N GLU A 58 -20.24 -16.77 7.15
CA GLU A 58 -19.83 -17.33 8.44
C GLU A 58 -18.61 -16.60 9.03
N LEU A 59 -17.62 -16.22 8.22
CA LEU A 59 -16.46 -15.46 8.68
C LEU A 59 -16.84 -14.04 9.14
N GLN A 60 -17.75 -13.38 8.44
CA GLN A 60 -18.28 -12.07 8.87
C GLN A 60 -19.00 -12.19 10.20
N ALA A 61 -19.87 -13.20 10.34
CA ALA A 61 -20.60 -13.41 11.59
C ALA A 61 -19.67 -13.80 12.77
N ALA A 62 -18.59 -14.55 12.50
CA ALA A 62 -17.57 -14.84 13.49
C ALA A 62 -16.85 -13.56 13.94
N TYR A 63 -16.46 -12.72 12.97
CA TYR A 63 -15.83 -11.44 13.25
C TYR A 63 -16.73 -10.51 14.06
N ASP A 64 -18.00 -10.38 13.68
CA ASP A 64 -19.00 -9.58 14.41
C ASP A 64 -19.27 -10.15 15.82
N GLY A 65 -19.08 -11.45 16.01
CA GLY A 65 -19.12 -12.15 17.28
C GLY A 65 -17.87 -12.01 18.15
N GLY A 66 -16.87 -11.23 17.71
CA GLY A 66 -15.68 -10.90 18.47
C GLY A 66 -14.47 -11.80 18.23
N VAL A 67 -14.46 -12.64 17.19
CA VAL A 67 -13.27 -13.40 16.80
C VAL A 67 -12.30 -12.49 16.06
N GLU A 68 -11.32 -11.97 16.78
CA GLU A 68 -10.24 -11.13 16.22
C GLU A 68 -9.01 -11.97 15.82
N ASP A 69 -9.25 -13.04 15.07
CA ASP A 69 -8.18 -13.93 14.61
C ASP A 69 -7.62 -13.46 13.24
N PRO A 70 -6.29 -13.27 13.11
CA PRO A 70 -5.68 -12.86 11.86
C PRO A 70 -5.96 -13.80 10.67
N GLU A 71 -6.09 -15.12 10.91
CA GLU A 71 -6.44 -16.09 9.87
C GLU A 71 -7.87 -15.88 9.37
N ALA A 72 -8.81 -15.71 10.30
CA ALA A 72 -10.21 -15.46 9.96
C ALA A 72 -10.37 -14.15 9.18
N LEU A 73 -9.67 -13.10 9.60
CA LEU A 73 -9.70 -11.79 8.94
C LEU A 73 -9.10 -11.84 7.52
N PHE A 74 -7.94 -12.50 7.36
CA PHE A 74 -7.36 -12.74 6.04
C PHE A 74 -8.28 -13.55 5.14
N SER A 75 -8.89 -14.62 5.70
CA SER A 75 -9.81 -15.50 5.00
C SER A 75 -11.11 -14.81 4.60
N LEU A 76 -11.61 -13.89 5.43
CA LEU A 76 -12.74 -13.03 5.10
C LEU A 76 -12.42 -12.13 3.90
N GLY A 77 -11.23 -11.52 3.89
CA GLY A 77 -10.74 -10.75 2.75
C GLY A 77 -10.71 -11.57 1.47
N LEU A 78 -10.20 -12.80 1.53
CA LEU A 78 -10.18 -13.72 0.40
C LEU A 78 -11.59 -14.12 -0.06
N ALA A 79 -12.52 -14.38 0.86
CA ALA A 79 -13.90 -14.74 0.53
C ALA A 79 -14.62 -13.58 -0.19
N HIS A 80 -14.44 -12.34 0.25
CA HIS A 80 -14.94 -11.15 -0.44
C HIS A 80 -14.34 -11.00 -1.83
N GLU A 81 -13.03 -11.15 -1.94
CA GLU A 81 -12.32 -11.03 -3.22
C GLU A 81 -12.80 -12.08 -4.23
N ARG A 82 -12.93 -13.34 -3.81
CA ARG A 82 -13.42 -14.44 -4.65
C ARG A 82 -14.89 -14.30 -5.00
N SER A 83 -15.66 -13.58 -4.20
CA SER A 83 -17.05 -13.22 -4.48
C SER A 83 -17.20 -11.99 -5.40
N GLY A 84 -16.07 -11.35 -5.79
CA GLY A 84 -16.08 -10.14 -6.63
C GLY A 84 -16.36 -8.84 -5.85
N GLU A 85 -16.36 -8.88 -4.55
CA GLU A 85 -16.68 -7.76 -3.66
C GLU A 85 -15.42 -6.99 -3.28
N GLN A 86 -14.75 -6.38 -4.27
CA GLN A 86 -13.42 -5.76 -4.12
C GLN A 86 -13.34 -4.73 -2.99
N ARG A 87 -14.39 -3.91 -2.78
CA ARG A 87 -14.39 -2.90 -1.71
C ARG A 87 -14.36 -3.54 -0.33
N ALA A 88 -15.19 -4.55 -0.10
CA ALA A 88 -15.21 -5.27 1.17
C ALA A 88 -13.91 -6.03 1.42
N ALA A 89 -13.31 -6.61 0.37
CA ALA A 89 -11.99 -7.23 0.46
C ALA A 89 -10.91 -6.21 0.88
N ILE A 90 -10.90 -5.03 0.27
CA ILE A 90 -9.98 -3.93 0.64
C ILE A 90 -10.15 -3.55 2.12
N GLU A 91 -11.39 -3.40 2.59
CA GLU A 91 -11.65 -3.07 4.00
C GLU A 91 -11.18 -4.16 4.97
N ALA A 92 -11.38 -5.43 4.63
CA ALA A 92 -10.88 -6.54 5.44
C ALA A 92 -9.34 -6.56 5.47
N TYR A 93 -8.70 -6.44 4.29
CA TYR A 93 -7.23 -6.46 4.22
C TYR A 93 -6.58 -5.22 4.81
N ARG A 94 -7.20 -4.04 4.77
CA ARG A 94 -6.70 -2.80 5.36
C ARG A 94 -6.39 -2.96 6.85
N ARG A 95 -7.08 -3.86 7.52
CA ARG A 95 -6.85 -4.17 8.93
C ARG A 95 -5.52 -4.85 9.23
N TYR A 96 -4.66 -5.04 8.22
CA TYR A 96 -3.29 -5.49 8.45
C TYR A 96 -2.53 -4.55 9.41
N THR A 97 -2.90 -3.27 9.47
CA THR A 97 -2.30 -2.30 10.40
C THR A 97 -2.58 -2.60 11.86
N ASP A 98 -3.71 -3.26 12.16
CA ASP A 98 -4.12 -3.65 13.51
C ASP A 98 -3.34 -4.88 13.99
N LEU A 99 -2.66 -5.59 13.09
CA LEU A 99 -1.92 -6.80 13.41
C LEU A 99 -0.51 -6.46 13.91
N PRO A 100 0.01 -7.23 14.89
CA PRO A 100 1.41 -7.14 15.30
C PRO A 100 2.37 -7.27 14.09
N ARG A 101 3.50 -6.60 14.14
CA ARG A 101 4.53 -6.69 13.06
C ARG A 101 5.04 -8.12 12.85
N THR A 102 5.00 -8.96 13.88
CA THR A 102 5.38 -10.37 13.85
C THR A 102 4.30 -11.30 13.27
N SER A 103 3.08 -10.79 13.03
CA SER A 103 2.00 -11.62 12.47
C SER A 103 2.32 -12.05 11.04
N ARG A 104 2.30 -13.37 10.80
CA ARG A 104 2.49 -13.94 9.46
C ARG A 104 1.43 -13.54 8.43
N TYR A 105 0.28 -12.98 8.88
CA TYR A 105 -0.79 -12.52 8.00
C TYR A 105 -0.66 -11.04 7.63
N ARG A 106 0.15 -10.25 8.37
CA ARG A 106 0.31 -8.82 8.14
C ARG A 106 0.81 -8.52 6.73
N GLU A 107 1.91 -9.11 6.33
CA GLU A 107 2.53 -8.92 5.01
C GLU A 107 1.62 -9.38 3.86
N PRO A 108 1.03 -10.61 3.86
CA PRO A 108 0.08 -11.02 2.84
C PRO A 108 -1.15 -10.13 2.74
N MET A 109 -1.72 -9.69 3.86
CA MET A 109 -2.86 -8.77 3.86
C MET A 109 -2.48 -7.42 3.26
N GLN A 110 -1.32 -6.87 3.61
CA GLN A 110 -0.79 -5.63 3.04
C GLN A 110 -0.62 -5.75 1.53
N GLY A 111 -0.01 -6.83 1.05
CA GLY A 111 0.17 -7.08 -0.37
C GLY A 111 -1.15 -7.17 -1.13
N ARG A 112 -2.14 -7.92 -0.60
CA ARG A 112 -3.49 -8.02 -1.21
C ARG A 112 -4.22 -6.68 -1.20
N TYR A 113 -4.15 -5.95 -0.10
CA TYR A 113 -4.68 -4.59 0.00
C TYR A 113 -4.14 -3.70 -1.12
N LEU A 114 -2.82 -3.63 -1.27
CA LEU A 114 -2.16 -2.79 -2.26
C LEU A 114 -2.46 -3.22 -3.70
N LEU A 115 -2.49 -4.53 -3.96
CA LEU A 115 -2.85 -5.07 -5.27
C LEU A 115 -4.27 -4.63 -5.68
N LEU A 116 -5.24 -4.81 -4.80
CA LEU A 116 -6.63 -4.41 -5.06
C LEU A 116 -6.77 -2.89 -5.14
N ALA A 117 -6.07 -2.13 -4.28
CA ALA A 117 -6.04 -0.68 -4.32
C ALA A 117 -5.53 -0.16 -5.68
N ARG A 118 -4.45 -0.75 -6.22
CA ARG A 118 -3.94 -0.43 -7.57
C ARG A 118 -4.96 -0.73 -8.67
N GLN A 119 -5.64 -1.88 -8.60
CA GLN A 119 -6.68 -2.23 -9.58
C GLN A 119 -7.84 -1.24 -9.55
N VAL A 120 -8.30 -0.86 -8.36
CA VAL A 120 -9.37 0.14 -8.18
C VAL A 120 -8.92 1.51 -8.67
N ALA A 121 -7.70 1.94 -8.34
CA ALA A 121 -7.15 3.22 -8.79
C ALA A 121 -7.09 3.29 -10.32
N ARG A 122 -6.55 2.27 -10.99
CA ARG A 122 -6.51 2.20 -12.46
C ARG A 122 -7.92 2.23 -13.07
N ALA A 123 -8.87 1.49 -12.49
CA ALA A 123 -10.26 1.52 -12.97
C ALA A 123 -10.91 2.91 -12.81
N GLN A 124 -10.61 3.62 -11.72
CA GLN A 124 -11.08 5.00 -11.50
C GLN A 124 -10.45 5.96 -12.51
N VAL A 125 -9.14 5.86 -12.75
CA VAL A 125 -8.44 6.72 -13.73
C VAL A 125 -8.98 6.50 -15.12
N ARG A 126 -9.20 5.25 -15.58
CA ARG A 126 -9.80 4.96 -16.88
C ARG A 126 -11.20 5.55 -17.01
N ARG A 127 -12.01 5.51 -15.94
CA ARG A 127 -13.34 6.17 -15.94
C ARG A 127 -13.21 7.68 -16.02
N ALA A 128 -12.27 8.27 -15.30
CA ALA A 128 -12.01 9.70 -15.34
C ALA A 128 -11.55 10.15 -16.74
N LEU A 129 -10.67 9.37 -17.38
CA LEU A 129 -10.25 9.62 -18.76
C LEU A 129 -11.42 9.56 -19.75
N ALA A 130 -12.30 8.55 -19.62
CA ALA A 130 -13.49 8.42 -20.45
C ALA A 130 -14.49 9.58 -20.27
N ALA A 131 -14.47 10.22 -19.10
CA ALA A 131 -15.32 11.37 -18.74
C ALA A 131 -14.55 12.71 -18.77
N GLU A 132 -13.34 12.75 -19.33
CA GLU A 132 -12.43 13.91 -19.24
C GLU A 132 -13.05 15.23 -19.70
N ALA A 133 -13.89 15.18 -20.74
CA ALA A 133 -14.57 16.37 -21.24
C ALA A 133 -15.51 17.04 -20.21
N THR A 134 -15.99 16.27 -19.22
CA THR A 134 -16.87 16.75 -18.14
C THR A 134 -16.12 17.15 -16.89
N LEU A 135 -14.84 16.74 -16.75
CA LEU A 135 -14.00 17.10 -15.59
C LEU A 135 -13.55 18.57 -15.61
N THR A 136 -13.67 19.26 -16.75
CA THR A 136 -13.22 20.64 -16.91
C THR A 136 -14.02 21.65 -16.09
N ASP A 137 -15.24 21.32 -15.68
CA ASP A 137 -16.14 22.21 -14.94
C ASP A 137 -15.96 22.13 -13.41
N GLN A 138 -15.17 21.18 -12.92
CA GLN A 138 -14.92 21.07 -11.47
C GLN A 138 -13.76 21.96 -11.04
N ALA A 139 -14.04 22.84 -10.08
CA ALA A 139 -13.00 23.67 -9.46
C ALA A 139 -11.95 22.78 -8.78
N PRO A 140 -10.67 22.98 -9.05
CA PRO A 140 -9.61 22.16 -8.45
C PRO A 140 -9.55 22.34 -6.93
N ALA A 141 -9.37 21.23 -6.22
CA ALA A 141 -9.28 21.23 -4.76
C ALA A 141 -7.87 21.70 -4.31
N ARG A 142 -7.71 22.99 -4.02
CA ARG A 142 -6.40 23.62 -3.69
C ARG A 142 -5.66 22.98 -2.52
N HIS A 143 -6.36 22.33 -1.60
CA HIS A 143 -5.73 21.60 -0.50
C HIS A 143 -5.21 20.21 -0.90
N VAL A 144 -5.52 19.74 -2.10
CA VAL A 144 -5.02 18.46 -2.62
C VAL A 144 -3.78 18.70 -3.48
N VAL A 145 -2.68 18.04 -3.11
CA VAL A 145 -1.36 18.21 -3.75
C VAL A 145 -0.90 16.87 -4.31
N GLY A 146 -0.58 16.84 -5.60
CA GLY A 146 0.16 15.75 -6.23
C GLY A 146 1.65 16.04 -6.23
N VAL A 147 2.48 15.04 -5.98
CA VAL A 147 3.95 15.14 -6.13
C VAL A 147 4.38 14.08 -7.12
N VAL A 148 4.89 14.50 -8.26
CA VAL A 148 5.37 13.57 -9.30
C VAL A 148 6.86 13.32 -9.17
N PRO A 149 7.38 12.15 -9.62
CA PRO A 149 8.82 11.91 -9.66
C PRO A 149 9.56 13.05 -10.38
N LEU A 150 10.70 13.45 -9.83
CA LEU A 150 11.52 14.50 -10.44
C LEU A 150 12.29 13.91 -11.63
N SER A 151 12.39 14.67 -12.72
CA SER A 151 13.07 14.24 -13.95
C SER A 151 14.57 14.47 -13.87
N TYR A 152 15.36 13.43 -14.11
CA TYR A 152 16.81 13.50 -14.18
C TYR A 152 17.26 14.15 -15.51
N GLN A 153 18.17 15.13 -15.41
CA GLN A 153 18.74 15.83 -16.56
C GLN A 153 20.20 15.45 -16.84
N GLY A 154 20.80 14.68 -15.92
CA GLY A 154 22.19 14.30 -16.01
C GLY A 154 22.46 13.07 -16.88
N ARG A 155 23.68 12.54 -16.79
CA ARG A 155 24.14 11.42 -17.64
C ARG A 155 24.50 10.16 -16.87
N GLU A 156 24.69 10.26 -15.55
CA GLU A 156 25.12 9.14 -14.72
C GLU A 156 23.93 8.28 -14.31
N PRO A 157 23.77 7.04 -14.84
CA PRO A 157 22.57 6.22 -14.60
C PRO A 157 22.33 5.89 -13.12
N ARG A 158 23.38 5.93 -12.29
CA ARG A 158 23.25 5.64 -10.85
C ARG A 158 22.32 6.61 -10.13
N PHE A 159 22.20 7.84 -10.64
CA PHE A 159 21.38 8.89 -10.03
C PHE A 159 19.95 8.95 -10.61
N GLU A 160 19.67 8.28 -11.71
CA GLU A 160 18.34 8.31 -12.34
C GLU A 160 17.19 7.96 -11.37
N PRO A 161 17.31 6.96 -10.46
CA PRO A 161 16.25 6.63 -9.53
C PRO A 161 16.00 7.70 -8.45
N LEU A 162 16.95 8.64 -8.24
CA LEU A 162 16.86 9.64 -7.16
C LEU A 162 15.58 10.47 -7.24
N GLY A 163 15.04 10.70 -8.44
CA GLY A 163 13.79 11.43 -8.64
C GLY A 163 12.58 10.81 -7.96
N GLU A 164 12.51 9.47 -7.90
CA GLU A 164 11.47 8.75 -7.14
C GLU A 164 11.63 8.98 -5.64
N GLY A 165 12.86 8.87 -5.13
CA GLY A 165 13.16 9.08 -3.72
C GLY A 165 12.87 10.51 -3.27
N LEU A 166 13.28 11.51 -4.05
CA LEU A 166 13.01 12.92 -3.77
C LEU A 166 11.51 13.23 -3.74
N ALA A 167 10.76 12.70 -4.72
CA ALA A 167 9.31 12.87 -4.75
C ALA A 167 8.62 12.25 -3.54
N GLU A 168 9.05 11.04 -3.14
CA GLU A 168 8.53 10.36 -1.95
C GLU A 168 8.80 11.18 -0.67
N MET A 169 10.03 11.68 -0.48
CA MET A 169 10.35 12.53 0.67
C MET A 169 9.53 13.82 0.68
N ILE A 170 9.38 14.49 -0.47
CA ILE A 170 8.55 15.69 -0.58
C ILE A 170 7.10 15.36 -0.23
N ALA A 171 6.58 14.24 -0.70
CA ALA A 171 5.21 13.80 -0.42
C ALA A 171 5.00 13.51 1.08
N ILE A 172 5.94 12.81 1.72
CA ILE A 172 5.92 12.53 3.17
C ILE A 172 5.93 13.84 3.97
N ASP A 173 6.79 14.78 3.61
CA ASP A 173 6.90 16.07 4.30
C ASP A 173 5.62 16.91 4.15
N LEU A 174 5.06 16.98 2.94
CA LEU A 174 3.80 17.70 2.69
C LEU A 174 2.62 17.04 3.40
N ALA A 175 2.64 15.73 3.61
CA ALA A 175 1.62 15.01 4.36
C ALA A 175 1.62 15.36 5.87
N GLN A 176 2.72 15.93 6.42
CA GLN A 176 2.76 16.44 7.79
C GLN A 176 1.95 17.72 7.99
N VAL A 177 1.52 18.37 6.90
CA VAL A 177 0.79 19.64 6.94
C VAL A 177 -0.71 19.36 7.00
N GLN A 178 -1.38 19.64 8.11
CA GLN A 178 -2.80 19.34 8.34
C GLN A 178 -3.74 19.97 7.31
N GLN A 179 -3.34 21.11 6.72
CA GLN A 179 -4.13 21.82 5.71
C GLN A 179 -4.02 21.21 4.32
N LEU A 180 -3.13 20.22 4.12
CA LEU A 180 -2.90 19.56 2.85
C LEU A 180 -3.39 18.12 2.88
N ARG A 181 -3.77 17.63 1.71
CA ARG A 181 -3.98 16.22 1.42
C ARG A 181 -3.11 15.84 0.25
N VAL A 182 -2.11 15.04 0.49
CA VAL A 182 -1.22 14.53 -0.57
C VAL A 182 -1.93 13.41 -1.33
N VAL A 183 -1.81 13.44 -2.65
CA VAL A 183 -2.32 12.37 -3.52
C VAL A 183 -1.53 11.09 -3.27
N GLU A 184 -2.25 10.01 -3.02
CA GLU A 184 -1.64 8.71 -2.79
C GLU A 184 -0.82 8.25 -3.99
N ARG A 185 0.37 7.70 -3.73
CA ARG A 185 1.28 7.18 -4.75
C ARG A 185 0.61 6.20 -5.71
N VAL A 186 -0.22 5.28 -5.17
CA VAL A 186 -0.97 4.31 -5.99
C VAL A 186 -1.84 4.98 -7.05
N ARG A 187 -2.46 6.10 -6.71
CA ARG A 187 -3.29 6.86 -7.65
C ARG A 187 -2.45 7.65 -8.64
N LEU A 188 -1.33 8.22 -8.18
CA LEU A 188 -0.39 8.91 -9.03
C LEU A 188 0.17 7.95 -10.10
N ASP A 189 0.69 6.80 -9.68
CA ASP A 189 1.23 5.77 -10.57
C ASP A 189 0.18 5.34 -11.59
N ALA A 190 -1.09 5.14 -11.16
CA ALA A 190 -2.17 4.78 -12.08
C ALA A 190 -2.45 5.85 -13.15
N VAL A 191 -2.34 7.13 -12.81
CA VAL A 191 -2.49 8.23 -13.80
C VAL A 191 -1.31 8.27 -14.74
N LEU A 192 -0.09 8.17 -14.24
CA LEU A 192 1.12 8.17 -15.08
C LEU A 192 1.14 6.98 -16.03
N ASP A 193 0.79 5.79 -15.56
CA ASP A 193 0.73 4.56 -16.37
C ASP A 193 -0.35 4.68 -17.47
N GLU A 194 -1.57 5.12 -17.15
CA GLU A 194 -2.67 5.21 -18.12
C GLU A 194 -2.45 6.34 -19.15
N LEU A 195 -1.67 7.36 -18.81
CA LEU A 195 -1.27 8.42 -19.74
C LEU A 195 0.02 8.12 -20.49
N GLU A 196 0.69 7.01 -20.16
CA GLU A 196 2.02 6.65 -20.68
C GLU A 196 3.06 7.78 -20.48
N LEU A 197 2.96 8.50 -19.36
CA LEU A 197 3.82 9.65 -19.06
C LEU A 197 5.05 9.24 -18.24
N GLY A 198 6.21 9.65 -18.72
CA GLY A 198 7.42 9.69 -17.90
C GLY A 198 7.50 10.95 -17.03
N ALA A 199 8.45 10.99 -16.10
CA ALA A 199 8.65 12.16 -15.24
C ALA A 199 8.93 13.45 -16.06
N SER A 200 9.69 13.36 -17.16
CA SER A 200 9.98 14.48 -18.06
C SER A 200 8.73 15.01 -18.77
N ASP A 201 7.78 14.14 -19.10
CA ASP A 201 6.57 14.51 -19.84
C ASP A 201 5.59 15.26 -18.93
N VAL A 202 5.56 14.93 -17.62
CA VAL A 202 4.69 15.59 -16.64
C VAL A 202 5.17 17.01 -16.33
N VAL A 203 6.47 17.26 -16.40
CA VAL A 203 7.06 18.59 -16.21
C VAL A 203 6.69 19.56 -17.36
N ALA A 204 6.29 19.00 -18.53
CA ALA A 204 5.86 19.84 -19.64
C ALA A 204 4.60 20.64 -19.30
N VAL A 205 4.62 21.93 -19.64
CA VAL A 205 3.50 22.89 -19.42
C VAL A 205 2.16 22.35 -19.93
N ALA A 206 2.17 21.54 -20.99
CA ALA A 206 0.97 21.01 -21.61
C ALA A 206 0.30 19.86 -20.84
N SER A 207 1.08 19.06 -20.09
CA SER A 207 0.60 17.82 -19.44
C SER A 207 0.30 17.97 -17.94
N ALA A 208 1.01 18.87 -17.25
CA ALA A 208 0.81 19.08 -15.80
C ALA A 208 -0.65 19.44 -15.42
N PRO A 209 -1.35 20.36 -16.11
CA PRO A 209 -2.75 20.67 -15.79
C PRO A 209 -3.69 19.48 -16.00
N ARG A 210 -3.44 18.66 -17.04
CA ARG A 210 -4.23 17.45 -17.32
C ARG A 210 -4.02 16.42 -16.23
N THR A 211 -2.78 16.16 -15.86
CA THR A 211 -2.41 15.24 -14.77
C THR A 211 -3.04 15.67 -13.45
N GLY A 212 -2.94 16.95 -13.09
CA GLY A 212 -3.56 17.51 -11.88
C GLY A 212 -5.08 17.29 -11.84
N ARG A 213 -5.79 17.54 -12.95
CA ARG A 213 -7.25 17.31 -13.02
C ARG A 213 -7.62 15.82 -12.83
N LEU A 214 -6.90 14.91 -13.48
CA LEU A 214 -7.15 13.47 -13.34
C LEU A 214 -6.86 12.96 -11.93
N LEU A 215 -5.89 13.56 -11.26
CA LEU A 215 -5.60 13.31 -9.85
C LEU A 215 -6.64 13.94 -8.90
N GLY A 216 -7.45 14.89 -9.38
CA GLY A 216 -8.30 15.74 -8.54
C GLY A 216 -7.46 16.64 -7.63
N ALA A 217 -6.24 16.95 -8.04
CA ALA A 217 -5.30 17.80 -7.31
C ALA A 217 -5.41 19.25 -7.80
N GLY A 218 -5.59 20.19 -6.88
CA GLY A 218 -5.54 21.62 -7.19
C GLY A 218 -4.12 22.14 -7.30
N ARG A 219 -3.15 21.36 -6.84
CA ARG A 219 -1.72 21.65 -6.88
C ARG A 219 -0.92 20.46 -7.33
N LEU A 220 0.13 20.69 -8.12
CA LEU A 220 1.06 19.66 -8.54
C LEU A 220 2.49 20.16 -8.31
N VAL A 221 3.28 19.37 -7.59
CA VAL A 221 4.72 19.58 -7.47
C VAL A 221 5.40 18.67 -8.50
N ALA A 222 6.17 19.29 -9.38
CA ALA A 222 6.98 18.64 -10.39
C ALA A 222 8.34 19.30 -10.44
N GLY A 223 9.35 18.64 -11.01
CA GLY A 223 10.68 19.25 -11.04
C GLY A 223 11.69 18.44 -11.84
N THR A 224 12.89 18.98 -11.88
CA THR A 224 14.06 18.35 -12.48
C THR A 224 15.22 18.39 -11.50
N TYR A 225 16.17 17.51 -11.70
CA TYR A 225 17.45 17.55 -11.00
C TYR A 225 18.58 17.08 -11.90
N ASP A 226 19.78 17.53 -11.55
CA ASP A 226 21.03 17.15 -12.21
C ASP A 226 22.12 16.96 -11.16
N VAL A 227 22.98 15.98 -11.37
CA VAL A 227 24.18 15.77 -10.56
C VAL A 227 25.40 16.08 -11.44
N LEU A 228 25.96 17.25 -11.19
CA LEU A 228 27.10 17.77 -11.93
C LEU A 228 28.39 17.25 -11.29
N ASP A 229 29.30 16.75 -12.12
CA ASP A 229 30.64 16.30 -11.68
C ASP A 229 30.63 15.32 -10.50
N GLU A 230 29.53 14.55 -10.34
CA GLU A 230 29.27 13.60 -9.26
C GLU A 230 29.28 14.20 -7.82
N GLU A 231 29.48 15.48 -7.67
CA GLU A 231 29.65 16.18 -6.40
C GLU A 231 28.62 17.30 -6.17
N THR A 232 28.07 17.86 -7.24
CA THR A 232 27.17 19.01 -7.16
C THR A 232 25.77 18.61 -7.58
N LEU A 233 24.78 18.77 -6.68
CA LEU A 233 23.36 18.58 -6.97
C LEU A 233 22.73 19.91 -7.31
N ARG A 234 22.02 19.96 -8.44
CA ARG A 234 21.06 21.00 -8.79
C ARG A 234 19.66 20.40 -8.69
N LEU A 235 18.77 21.08 -7.99
CA LEU A 235 17.39 20.69 -7.77
C LEU A 235 16.46 21.85 -8.11
N ASP A 236 15.61 21.66 -9.10
CA ASP A 236 14.62 22.62 -9.56
C ASP A 236 13.21 22.03 -9.33
N ALA A 237 12.34 22.71 -8.58
CA ALA A 237 10.96 22.28 -8.40
C ALA A 237 9.98 23.40 -8.73
N ALA A 238 8.89 23.03 -9.33
CA ALA A 238 7.81 23.90 -9.75
C ALA A 238 6.52 23.52 -9.02
N LEU A 239 5.82 24.53 -8.51
CA LEU A 239 4.47 24.40 -7.99
C LEU A 239 3.46 24.88 -9.04
N TRP A 240 2.68 23.95 -9.55
CA TRP A 240 1.57 24.24 -10.45
C TRP A 240 0.28 24.43 -9.65
N GLU A 241 -0.37 25.59 -9.83
CA GLU A 241 -1.72 25.88 -9.32
C GLU A 241 -2.72 25.64 -10.44
N MET A 242 -3.57 24.60 -10.32
CA MET A 242 -4.49 24.21 -11.40
C MET A 242 -5.58 25.24 -11.71
N ALA A 243 -5.85 26.14 -10.76
CA ALA A 243 -6.81 27.23 -10.92
C ALA A 243 -6.23 28.45 -11.62
N GLU A 244 -4.92 28.52 -11.77
CA GLU A 244 -4.20 29.66 -12.34
C GLU A 244 -3.66 29.27 -13.71
N ALA A 245 -3.88 30.12 -14.70
CA ALA A 245 -3.36 29.89 -16.06
C ALA A 245 -1.90 30.41 -16.22
N GLU A 246 -1.25 30.72 -15.09
CA GLU A 246 0.10 31.24 -15.06
C GLU A 246 1.15 30.15 -15.09
N GLU A 247 2.34 30.49 -15.58
CA GLU A 247 3.49 29.60 -15.53
C GLU A 247 3.87 29.35 -14.07
N PRO A 248 4.28 28.09 -13.74
CA PRO A 248 4.61 27.75 -12.37
C PRO A 248 5.83 28.53 -11.91
N GLY A 249 5.80 28.97 -10.67
CA GLY A 249 7.03 29.47 -10.08
C GLY A 249 8.00 28.33 -9.77
N VAL A 250 9.21 28.50 -10.23
CA VAL A 250 10.29 27.51 -10.04
C VAL A 250 11.17 27.92 -8.86
N GLU A 251 11.40 26.99 -7.96
CA GLU A 251 12.38 27.08 -6.89
C GLU A 251 13.63 26.28 -7.28
N SER A 252 14.78 26.94 -7.34
CA SER A 252 16.07 26.31 -7.70
C SER A 252 17.02 26.31 -6.52
N ARG A 253 17.70 25.19 -6.34
CA ARG A 253 18.79 25.02 -5.35
C ARG A 253 19.96 24.34 -6.03
N THR A 254 21.16 24.77 -5.64
CA THR A 254 22.42 24.11 -6.10
C THR A 254 23.37 24.11 -4.91
N ASP A 255 23.84 22.93 -4.54
CA ASP A 255 24.80 22.74 -3.45
C ASP A 255 25.55 21.41 -3.66
N ALA A 256 26.47 21.08 -2.74
CA ALA A 256 27.12 19.78 -2.74
C ALA A 256 26.08 18.64 -2.60
N LEU A 257 26.35 17.51 -3.25
CA LEU A 257 25.44 16.34 -3.24
C LEU A 257 25.19 15.82 -1.81
N GLU A 258 26.19 15.92 -0.92
CA GLU A 258 26.04 15.60 0.50
C GLU A 258 25.00 16.47 1.23
N GLN A 259 24.66 17.66 0.66
CA GLN A 259 23.64 18.54 1.20
C GLN A 259 22.22 18.22 0.65
N LEU A 260 22.04 17.11 -0.05
CA LEU A 260 20.78 16.71 -0.68
C LEU A 260 19.58 16.83 0.26
N PHE A 261 19.69 16.28 1.47
CA PHE A 261 18.59 16.27 2.42
C PHE A 261 18.28 17.69 2.93
N ALA A 262 19.30 18.51 3.20
CA ALA A 262 19.12 19.90 3.59
C ALA A 262 18.46 20.72 2.46
N MET A 263 18.89 20.52 1.22
CA MET A 263 18.32 21.14 0.04
C MET A 263 16.86 20.74 -0.16
N GLN A 264 16.53 19.47 0.00
CA GLN A 264 15.17 18.93 -0.11
C GLN A 264 14.26 19.57 0.96
N LYS A 265 14.70 19.69 2.22
CA LYS A 265 13.93 20.34 3.29
C LYS A 265 13.71 21.82 3.00
N GLN A 266 14.73 22.55 2.57
CA GLN A 266 14.60 23.95 2.18
C GLN A 266 13.60 24.13 1.03
N LEU A 267 13.62 23.22 0.05
CA LEU A 267 12.67 23.19 -1.05
C LEU A 267 11.23 23.03 -0.56
N VAL A 268 10.98 22.05 0.32
CA VAL A 268 9.65 21.80 0.90
C VAL A 268 9.15 23.02 1.65
N PHE A 269 9.98 23.68 2.48
CA PHE A 269 9.58 24.88 3.18
C PHE A 269 9.24 26.03 2.21
N SER A 270 10.01 26.21 1.14
CA SER A 270 9.72 27.21 0.11
C SER A 270 8.39 26.92 -0.62
N LEU A 271 8.13 25.64 -0.94
CA LEU A 271 6.86 25.23 -1.57
C LEU A 271 5.66 25.51 -0.66
N ILE A 272 5.76 25.19 0.64
CA ILE A 272 4.70 25.43 1.63
C ILE A 272 4.45 26.95 1.80
N GLU A 273 5.50 27.75 1.90
CA GLU A 273 5.39 29.22 1.97
C GLU A 273 4.68 29.79 0.72
N ARG A 274 5.05 29.27 -0.46
CA ARG A 274 4.44 29.65 -1.73
C ARG A 274 2.97 29.27 -1.82
N MET A 275 2.57 28.15 -1.18
CA MET A 275 1.17 27.77 -1.03
C MET A 275 0.38 28.69 -0.09
N GLY A 276 1.05 29.65 0.57
CA GLY A 276 0.44 30.56 1.54
C GLY A 276 0.11 29.91 2.89
N ILE A 277 0.72 28.76 3.20
CA ILE A 277 0.43 27.99 4.40
C ILE A 277 1.39 28.39 5.53
N ARG A 278 0.82 28.62 6.71
CA ARG A 278 1.60 28.86 7.93
C ARG A 278 1.69 27.60 8.74
N LEU A 279 2.91 27.10 8.89
CA LEU A 279 3.20 25.91 9.68
C LEU A 279 3.15 26.20 11.17
N THR A 280 2.60 25.28 11.95
CA THR A 280 2.80 25.22 13.39
C THR A 280 4.25 24.84 13.72
N ALA A 281 4.66 25.06 14.97
CA ALA A 281 6.00 24.65 15.42
C ALA A 281 6.21 23.14 15.32
N GLU A 282 5.16 22.37 15.58
CA GLU A 282 5.16 20.90 15.52
C GLU A 282 5.28 20.39 14.08
N GLU A 283 4.49 20.95 13.15
CA GLU A 283 4.60 20.62 11.72
C GLU A 283 6.00 20.93 11.18
N ARG A 284 6.54 22.10 11.55
CA ARG A 284 7.89 22.50 11.16
C ARG A 284 8.96 21.55 11.71
N ALA A 285 8.81 21.08 12.94
CA ALA A 285 9.73 20.13 13.56
C ALA A 285 9.70 18.78 12.82
N ARG A 286 8.51 18.23 12.58
CA ARG A 286 8.34 16.96 11.85
C ARG A 286 8.89 17.03 10.42
N ILE A 287 8.60 18.10 9.68
CA ILE A 287 9.14 18.29 8.32
C ILE A 287 10.68 18.41 8.37
N GLY A 288 11.22 18.98 9.45
CA GLY A 288 12.67 19.14 9.61
C GLY A 288 13.41 17.83 9.90
N GLU A 289 12.73 16.74 10.26
CA GLU A 289 13.35 15.44 10.49
C GLU A 289 13.88 14.86 9.18
N VAL A 290 15.09 14.32 9.20
CA VAL A 290 15.75 13.68 8.07
C VAL A 290 15.68 12.17 8.30
N PRO A 291 15.02 11.41 7.41
CA PRO A 291 14.85 9.97 7.60
C PRO A 291 16.15 9.17 7.53
N THR A 292 17.12 9.65 6.79
CA THR A 292 18.49 9.13 6.68
C THR A 292 19.41 10.25 6.25
N ASP A 293 20.67 10.23 6.71
CA ASP A 293 21.76 11.10 6.22
C ASP A 293 22.76 10.31 5.34
N ASP A 294 22.53 9.02 5.14
CA ASP A 294 23.33 8.16 4.27
C ASP A 294 22.82 8.22 2.83
N LEU A 295 23.62 8.83 1.97
CA LEU A 295 23.29 8.99 0.54
C LEU A 295 23.15 7.64 -0.19
N GLU A 296 24.02 6.66 0.12
CA GLU A 296 23.98 5.36 -0.54
C GLU A 296 22.73 4.56 -0.11
N ALA A 297 22.34 4.63 1.17
CA ALA A 297 21.08 4.07 1.64
C ALA A 297 19.89 4.71 0.92
N PHE A 298 19.92 6.03 0.75
CA PHE A 298 18.86 6.74 0.03
C PHE A 298 18.80 6.40 -1.47
N LEU A 299 19.95 6.25 -2.14
CA LEU A 299 20.00 5.81 -3.54
C LEU A 299 19.43 4.40 -3.72
N GLU A 300 19.73 3.46 -2.81
CA GLU A 300 19.14 2.13 -2.83
C GLU A 300 17.63 2.17 -2.56
N PHE A 301 17.18 3.01 -1.63
CA PHE A 301 15.75 3.24 -1.38
C PHE A 301 15.04 3.79 -2.63
N ALA A 302 15.59 4.83 -3.25
CA ALA A 302 15.06 5.41 -4.48
C ALA A 302 15.00 4.39 -5.64
N ARG A 303 16.03 3.54 -5.76
CA ARG A 303 16.05 2.43 -6.72
C ARG A 303 14.93 1.42 -6.43
N GLY A 304 14.70 1.10 -5.16
CA GLY A 304 13.59 0.26 -4.73
C GLY A 304 12.23 0.83 -5.15
N LEU A 305 12.03 2.13 -4.98
CA LEU A 305 10.80 2.82 -5.42
C LEU A 305 10.61 2.77 -6.95
N ALA A 306 11.70 2.92 -7.72
CA ALA A 306 11.65 2.80 -9.18
C ALA A 306 11.27 1.38 -9.62
N PHE A 307 11.82 0.34 -9.00
CA PHE A 307 11.44 -1.04 -9.25
C PHE A 307 9.98 -1.32 -8.85
N GLU A 308 9.54 -0.81 -7.70
CA GLU A 308 8.15 -0.96 -7.24
C GLU A 308 7.14 -0.36 -8.24
N ARG A 309 7.44 0.82 -8.80
CA ARG A 309 6.63 1.46 -9.84
C ARG A 309 6.54 0.60 -11.11
N GLN A 310 7.64 -0.06 -11.50
CA GLN A 310 7.70 -0.97 -12.63
C GLN A 310 7.05 -2.34 -12.36
N GLY A 311 6.58 -2.60 -11.13
CA GLY A 311 6.02 -3.88 -10.73
C GLY A 311 7.06 -4.98 -10.46
N GLN A 312 8.33 -4.62 -10.38
CA GLN A 312 9.46 -5.51 -10.12
C GLN A 312 9.66 -5.64 -8.60
N TYR A 313 8.71 -6.32 -7.94
CA TYR A 313 8.66 -6.35 -6.47
C TYR A 313 9.80 -7.12 -5.81
N THR A 314 10.35 -8.11 -6.48
CA THR A 314 11.52 -8.85 -6.00
C THR A 314 12.76 -7.95 -5.96
N GLU A 315 13.02 -7.22 -7.04
CA GLU A 315 14.11 -6.28 -7.15
C GLU A 315 13.92 -5.09 -6.21
N ALA A 316 12.67 -4.63 -6.05
CA ALA A 316 12.31 -3.58 -5.09
C ALA A 316 12.63 -4.02 -3.65
N ALA A 317 12.18 -5.20 -3.22
CA ALA A 317 12.45 -5.72 -1.89
C ALA A 317 13.95 -5.88 -1.60
N GLN A 318 14.73 -6.31 -2.60
CA GLN A 318 16.19 -6.40 -2.48
C GLN A 318 16.86 -5.03 -2.34
N ALA A 319 16.42 -4.04 -3.11
CA ALA A 319 16.96 -2.68 -3.05
C ALA A 319 16.63 -2.03 -1.70
N PHE A 320 15.39 -2.13 -1.22
CA PHE A 320 15.00 -1.66 0.12
C PHE A 320 15.76 -2.38 1.24
N SER A 321 15.99 -3.69 1.09
CA SER A 321 16.83 -4.45 2.04
C SER A 321 18.26 -3.91 2.11
N ARG A 322 18.87 -3.58 0.95
CA ARG A 322 20.21 -2.97 0.93
C ARG A 322 20.21 -1.61 1.62
N ALA A 323 19.18 -0.78 1.36
CA ALA A 323 19.03 0.51 2.04
C ALA A 323 18.94 0.35 3.57
N ALA A 324 18.11 -0.58 4.07
CA ALA A 324 17.96 -0.85 5.50
C ALA A 324 19.21 -1.47 6.15
N VAL A 325 20.02 -2.22 5.39
CA VAL A 325 21.32 -2.74 5.87
C VAL A 325 22.37 -1.63 5.94
N GLN A 326 22.37 -0.73 4.96
CA GLN A 326 23.29 0.40 4.88
C GLN A 326 23.03 1.40 6.02
N ASP A 327 21.75 1.74 6.25
CA ASP A 327 21.31 2.54 7.38
C ASP A 327 20.16 1.84 8.13
N PRO A 328 20.44 1.15 9.24
CA PRO A 328 19.42 0.49 10.06
C PRO A 328 18.43 1.45 10.74
N SER A 329 18.73 2.75 10.81
CA SER A 329 17.83 3.77 11.35
C SER A 329 16.80 4.28 10.33
N PHE A 330 16.99 3.94 9.03
CA PHE A 330 16.11 4.33 7.95
C PHE A 330 14.82 3.49 7.97
N ALA A 331 13.87 3.85 8.83
CA ALA A 331 12.63 3.10 9.05
C ALA A 331 11.81 2.93 7.77
N GLN A 332 11.75 3.98 6.90
CA GLN A 332 11.03 3.94 5.63
C GLN A 332 11.55 2.85 4.68
N ALA A 333 12.87 2.56 4.71
CA ALA A 333 13.43 1.47 3.90
C ALA A 333 12.95 0.10 4.39
N THR A 334 12.88 -0.11 5.70
CA THR A 334 12.36 -1.35 6.30
C THR A 334 10.87 -1.55 5.99
N GLU A 335 10.07 -0.49 6.09
CA GLU A 335 8.64 -0.53 5.78
C GLU A 335 8.39 -0.76 4.28
N ALA A 336 9.17 -0.12 3.42
CA ALA A 336 9.11 -0.32 1.98
C ALA A 336 9.52 -1.75 1.58
N GLN A 337 10.52 -2.33 2.25
CA GLN A 337 10.90 -3.74 2.06
C GLN A 337 9.73 -4.68 2.36
N ALA A 338 9.10 -4.54 3.54
CA ALA A 338 7.95 -5.36 3.92
C ALA A 338 6.79 -5.18 2.93
N ARG A 339 6.52 -3.96 2.48
CA ARG A 339 5.51 -3.65 1.46
C ARG A 339 5.81 -4.35 0.14
N ALA A 340 7.04 -4.29 -0.35
CA ALA A 340 7.46 -4.93 -1.60
C ALA A 340 7.40 -6.47 -1.50
N GLN A 341 7.77 -7.06 -0.37
CA GLN A 341 7.61 -8.49 -0.09
C GLN A 341 6.14 -8.90 -0.10
N GLY A 342 5.27 -8.13 0.53
CA GLY A 342 3.83 -8.36 0.50
C GLY A 342 3.27 -8.32 -0.93
N MET A 343 3.72 -7.37 -1.75
CA MET A 343 3.34 -7.28 -3.16
C MET A 343 3.88 -8.45 -3.98
N GLN A 344 5.11 -8.88 -3.74
CA GLN A 344 5.70 -10.08 -4.35
C GLN A 344 4.84 -11.31 -4.04
N THR A 345 4.46 -11.49 -2.78
CA THR A 345 3.59 -12.59 -2.33
C THR A 345 2.21 -12.48 -2.98
N ALA A 346 1.63 -11.29 -3.06
CA ALA A 346 0.30 -11.07 -3.63
C ALA A 346 0.24 -11.26 -5.15
N THR A 347 1.31 -10.97 -5.86
CA THR A 347 1.41 -11.11 -7.33
C THR A 347 2.01 -12.45 -7.77
N GLY A 348 2.70 -13.14 -6.87
CA GLY A 348 3.19 -14.49 -7.06
C GLY A 348 2.08 -15.53 -7.08
N ASP A 349 2.47 -16.81 -7.17
CA ASP A 349 1.51 -17.90 -7.12
C ASP A 349 0.82 -17.99 -5.74
N ALA A 350 -0.37 -17.38 -5.65
CA ALA A 350 -1.18 -17.41 -4.44
C ALA A 350 -1.60 -18.83 -4.04
N ALA A 351 -1.55 -19.82 -4.96
CA ALA A 351 -1.72 -21.20 -4.63
C ALA A 351 -0.55 -21.75 -3.80
N SER A 352 0.66 -21.22 -3.98
CA SER A 352 1.81 -21.57 -3.13
C SER A 352 1.65 -21.02 -1.73
N PHE A 353 1.15 -19.79 -1.57
CA PHE A 353 0.88 -19.20 -0.27
C PHE A 353 -0.21 -19.97 0.50
N GLN A 354 -1.33 -20.32 -0.15
CA GLN A 354 -2.36 -21.16 0.47
C GLN A 354 -1.84 -22.54 0.84
N ARG A 355 -1.04 -23.17 -0.02
CA ARG A 355 -0.42 -24.47 0.31
C ARG A 355 0.50 -24.40 1.52
N THR A 356 1.23 -23.32 1.68
CA THR A 356 2.19 -23.16 2.79
C THR A 356 1.51 -22.68 4.09
N THR A 357 0.45 -21.89 3.99
CA THR A 357 -0.16 -21.22 5.16
C THR A 357 -1.46 -21.87 5.62
N LEU A 358 -2.24 -22.48 4.72
CA LEU A 358 -3.57 -23.03 5.01
C LEU A 358 -3.60 -24.57 5.02
N VAL A 359 -2.49 -25.25 4.74
CA VAL A 359 -2.39 -26.70 4.83
C VAL A 359 -1.52 -27.07 6.03
N PRO A 360 -2.09 -27.31 7.21
CA PRO A 360 -1.55 -28.35 8.06
C PRO A 360 -1.65 -29.63 7.22
N ALA A 361 -0.59 -30.43 7.19
CA ALA A 361 -0.59 -31.74 6.57
C ALA A 361 -1.60 -32.65 7.31
N VAL A 362 -2.88 -32.53 6.97
CA VAL A 362 -3.90 -33.46 7.43
C VAL A 362 -3.87 -34.62 6.43
N GLY A 363 -3.03 -35.60 6.72
CA GLY A 363 -3.25 -36.93 6.20
C GLY A 363 -4.63 -37.44 6.65
N PRO A 364 -5.26 -38.38 5.93
CA PRO A 364 -6.54 -38.94 6.32
C PRO A 364 -6.41 -39.48 7.75
N ALA A 365 -7.18 -38.88 8.66
CA ALA A 365 -7.15 -39.31 10.06
C ALA A 365 -7.80 -40.70 10.23
N PRO A 366 -7.24 -41.56 11.07
CA PRO A 366 -7.85 -42.82 11.37
C PRO A 366 -9.23 -42.64 11.98
N ILE A 367 -10.19 -43.44 11.51
CA ILE A 367 -11.58 -43.53 12.00
C ILE A 367 -11.52 -43.83 13.50
N GLY A 368 -12.03 -42.92 14.33
CA GLY A 368 -12.09 -43.07 15.82
C GLY A 368 -11.38 -41.99 16.63
N ALA A 369 -10.89 -40.92 16.00
CA ALA A 369 -10.24 -39.82 16.70
C ALA A 369 -11.25 -38.78 17.24
N ALA A 370 -10.82 -37.98 18.24
CA ALA A 370 -11.59 -36.95 18.94
C ALA A 370 -12.42 -36.03 18.03
N PRO A 371 -13.50 -35.40 18.53
CA PRO A 371 -14.36 -34.51 17.77
C PRO A 371 -13.55 -33.48 16.97
N LEU A 372 -14.00 -33.18 15.76
CA LEU A 372 -13.26 -32.37 14.79
C LEU A 372 -13.00 -30.95 15.30
N SER A 373 -13.91 -30.40 16.11
CA SER A 373 -13.73 -29.13 16.80
C SER A 373 -12.45 -29.09 17.65
N ARG A 374 -12.19 -30.17 18.39
CA ARG A 374 -10.99 -30.30 19.23
C ARG A 374 -9.73 -30.45 18.38
N ARG A 375 -9.82 -31.15 17.23
CA ARG A 375 -8.70 -31.33 16.29
C ARG A 375 -8.39 -30.07 15.50
N LEU A 376 -9.41 -29.29 15.12
CA LEU A 376 -9.24 -27.97 14.52
C LEU A 376 -8.64 -26.99 15.51
N GLN A 377 -9.01 -27.10 16.80
CA GLN A 377 -8.44 -26.29 17.87
C GLN A 377 -6.97 -26.68 18.15
N GLU A 378 -6.64 -27.98 18.13
CA GLU A 378 -5.27 -28.47 18.26
C GLU A 378 -4.41 -28.08 17.05
N LEU A 379 -4.97 -28.03 15.83
CA LEU A 379 -4.32 -27.55 14.63
C LEU A 379 -4.11 -26.02 14.67
N SER A 380 -5.05 -25.28 15.24
CA SER A 380 -4.93 -23.84 15.49
C SER A 380 -3.86 -23.53 16.53
N ILE A 381 -3.82 -24.30 17.63
CA ILE A 381 -2.83 -24.15 18.71
C ILE A 381 -1.41 -24.55 18.24
N GLY A 382 -1.29 -25.53 17.36
CA GLY A 382 0.00 -25.93 16.79
C GLY A 382 0.61 -24.91 15.82
N LEU A 383 -0.17 -23.92 15.40
CA LEU A 383 0.23 -22.83 14.51
C LEU A 383 0.35 -21.47 15.24
N GLY A 384 -0.05 -21.41 16.49
CA GLY A 384 -0.02 -20.24 17.36
C GLY A 384 1.02 -20.34 18.48
N ALA A 385 2.19 -20.90 18.22
CA ALA A 385 3.27 -20.87 19.20
C ALA A 385 3.93 -19.47 19.23
N ASP A 386 3.22 -18.49 19.77
CA ASP A 386 3.79 -17.23 20.27
C ASP A 386 4.24 -17.42 21.72
N ASP A 387 5.05 -18.44 22.00
CA ASP A 387 5.83 -18.54 23.22
C ASP A 387 7.29 -18.17 22.93
N VAL A 388 7.48 -16.88 22.61
CA VAL A 388 8.75 -16.22 22.84
C VAL A 388 8.51 -15.25 24.01
N PRO A 389 9.16 -15.43 25.19
CA PRO A 389 9.05 -14.48 26.26
C PRO A 389 9.64 -13.14 25.80
N GLY A 390 8.79 -12.18 25.51
CA GLY A 390 9.17 -10.80 25.28
C GLY A 390 9.69 -10.19 26.58
N ASP A 391 10.85 -9.59 26.53
CA ASP A 391 11.42 -8.78 27.60
C ASP A 391 10.43 -7.64 27.93
N PRO A 392 9.96 -7.51 29.18
CA PRO A 392 8.95 -6.51 29.55
C PRO A 392 9.44 -5.05 29.56
N ASP A 393 10.70 -4.78 29.23
CA ASP A 393 11.32 -3.45 29.41
C ASP A 393 11.56 -2.65 28.10
N GLU A 394 11.20 -3.15 26.93
CA GLU A 394 11.28 -2.35 25.69
C GLU A 394 9.98 -1.58 25.34
N ARG A 395 9.48 -0.81 26.30
CA ARG A 395 8.49 0.24 25.99
C ARG A 395 9.19 1.59 25.80
N ARG A 396 9.86 1.77 24.68
CA ARG A 396 10.04 3.11 24.12
C ARG A 396 8.89 3.35 23.13
N PRO A 397 8.12 4.43 23.28
CA PRO A 397 7.18 4.81 22.24
C PRO A 397 8.00 5.17 20.99
N ALA A 398 7.86 4.38 19.95
CA ALA A 398 8.27 4.79 18.62
C ALA A 398 7.51 6.09 18.28
N PRO A 399 8.13 7.03 17.55
CA PRO A 399 7.38 8.15 17.01
C PRO A 399 6.19 7.60 16.22
N GLU A 400 5.00 8.13 16.47
CA GLU A 400 3.79 7.81 15.73
C GLU A 400 3.96 8.27 14.28
N VAL A 401 4.63 7.45 13.49
CA VAL A 401 4.44 7.45 12.04
C VAL A 401 3.01 6.96 11.85
N SER A 402 2.18 7.76 11.22
CA SER A 402 0.81 7.39 10.91
C SER A 402 0.81 6.05 10.19
N ASP A 403 0.58 4.95 10.93
CA ASP A 403 0.39 3.59 10.41
C ASP A 403 -0.96 3.47 9.65
N GLU A 404 -1.60 4.60 9.37
CA GLU A 404 -2.88 4.59 8.66
C GLU A 404 -2.60 4.30 7.18
N PRO A 405 -3.12 3.18 6.64
CA PRO A 405 -2.96 2.86 5.23
C PRO A 405 -3.58 3.97 4.38
N PRO A 406 -3.07 4.19 3.16
CA PRO A 406 -3.60 5.21 2.28
C PRO A 406 -5.11 5.05 2.11
N ARG A 407 -5.87 6.10 2.40
CA ARG A 407 -7.32 6.11 2.21
C ARG A 407 -7.62 6.28 0.74
N LEU A 408 -8.29 5.30 0.16
CA LEU A 408 -8.84 5.45 -1.19
C LEU A 408 -9.84 6.62 -1.17
N PRO A 409 -9.74 7.58 -2.10
CA PRO A 409 -10.70 8.66 -2.19
C PRO A 409 -12.11 8.12 -2.43
N ASP A 410 -13.09 8.72 -1.79
CA ASP A 410 -14.50 8.41 -2.04
C ASP A 410 -14.81 8.54 -3.54
N PRO A 411 -15.57 7.62 -4.12
CA PRO A 411 -15.99 7.72 -5.51
C PRO A 411 -16.77 9.02 -5.69
N PRO A 412 -16.64 9.69 -6.85
CA PRO A 412 -17.44 10.87 -7.15
C PRO A 412 -18.93 10.53 -7.00
N PRO A 413 -19.76 11.45 -6.50
CA PRO A 413 -21.19 11.23 -6.38
C PRO A 413 -21.78 10.89 -7.75
N PRO A 414 -22.83 10.05 -7.80
CA PRO A 414 -23.51 9.76 -9.06
C PRO A 414 -24.05 11.05 -9.65
N PRO A 415 -24.11 11.15 -10.99
CA PRO A 415 -24.70 12.31 -11.65
C PRO A 415 -26.14 12.49 -11.14
N SER A 416 -26.44 13.69 -10.66
CA SER A 416 -27.80 14.09 -10.33
C SER A 416 -28.63 14.08 -11.61
N ASN A 417 -29.71 13.31 -11.61
CA ASN A 417 -30.71 13.32 -12.67
C ASN A 417 -31.37 14.69 -12.80
#